data_c95ead377a59189eb7a0b85a3c7ab6e5
#
_entry.id   c95ead377a59189eb7a0b85a3c7ab6e5
#
_cell.length_a   1.000
_cell.length_b   1.000
_cell.length_c   1.000
_cell.angle_alpha   90.00
_cell.angle_beta   90.00
_cell.angle_gamma   90.00
#
_symmetry.space_group_name_H-M   'P 1'
#
loop_
_entity.id
_entity.type
_entity.pdbx_description
1 polymer ?
#
loop_
_entity_poly.entity_id
_entity_poly.type
_entity_poly.pdbx_seq_one_letter_code
_entity_poly.pdbx_strand_id
1 'polypeptide(L)'
;YSASAYVLTTTHSAVNDAPTSAAATVAGTEDTLHTYAASNFAFSDVDSGDSISRIKVTVLESTGDLECQNKNGGSAGWEDCVADDYVEAGTDLRLTPASNSVADVTFSFMVHDGTAYSAAAYVLTTTHSAVNDLPTSAAATVSNVEDTLITYAAGNFAYSDTEGVAIDQIKITVLESTGDLECQNKNGG
;
A
#
# COMPACT_ATOMS: atom_id res chain seq x y z
N TYR A 1 -49.77 -54.41 -11.44
CA TYR A 1 -49.41 -53.31 -10.56
C TYR A 1 -48.86 -53.90 -9.26
N SER A 2 -47.75 -53.29 -8.75
CA SER A 2 -47.24 -53.61 -7.41
C SER A 2 -48.24 -53.14 -6.33
N ALA A 3 -48.46 -53.95 -5.30
CA ALA A 3 -49.32 -53.59 -4.17
C ALA A 3 -48.67 -52.53 -3.25
N SER A 4 -47.36 -52.30 -3.42
CA SER A 4 -46.59 -51.29 -2.64
C SER A 4 -45.90 -50.31 -3.56
N ALA A 5 -45.82 -49.03 -3.11
CA ALA A 5 -44.99 -48.02 -3.79
C ALA A 5 -43.53 -48.23 -3.43
N TYR A 6 -42.68 -48.08 -4.38
CA TYR A 6 -41.23 -48.14 -4.20
C TYR A 6 -40.62 -46.79 -4.53
N VAL A 7 -39.61 -46.39 -3.77
CA VAL A 7 -38.88 -45.17 -3.96
C VAL A 7 -37.64 -45.45 -4.84
N LEU A 8 -37.51 -44.71 -5.90
CA LEU A 8 -36.26 -44.62 -6.67
C LEU A 8 -35.47 -43.41 -6.18
N THR A 9 -34.28 -43.64 -5.67
CA THR A 9 -33.36 -42.57 -5.23
C THR A 9 -32.23 -42.46 -6.23
N THR A 10 -32.00 -41.26 -6.74
CA THR A 10 -30.83 -40.93 -7.54
C THR A 10 -29.84 -40.20 -6.66
N THR A 11 -28.62 -40.68 -6.57
CA THR A 11 -27.52 -40.01 -5.90
C THR A 11 -26.67 -39.27 -6.94
N HIS A 12 -26.22 -38.07 -6.60
CA HIS A 12 -25.32 -37.26 -7.43
C HIS A 12 -23.99 -37.12 -6.71
N SER A 13 -22.91 -37.24 -7.45
CA SER A 13 -21.58 -36.87 -6.96
C SER A 13 -21.37 -35.38 -7.21
N ALA A 14 -20.78 -34.69 -6.25
CA ALA A 14 -20.34 -33.30 -6.45
C ALA A 14 -19.21 -33.25 -7.47
N VAL A 15 -19.20 -32.23 -8.28
CA VAL A 15 -18.13 -31.85 -9.21
C VAL A 15 -17.69 -30.47 -8.80
N ASN A 16 -16.39 -30.24 -8.71
CA ASN A 16 -15.85 -28.95 -8.34
C ASN A 16 -16.19 -27.90 -9.39
N ASP A 17 -16.78 -26.83 -8.97
CA ASP A 17 -16.93 -25.57 -9.71
C ASP A 17 -15.75 -24.64 -9.37
N ALA A 18 -15.31 -23.84 -10.33
CA ALA A 18 -14.21 -22.89 -10.07
C ALA A 18 -14.71 -21.67 -9.30
N PRO A 19 -13.91 -21.14 -8.35
CA PRO A 19 -14.29 -19.98 -7.57
C PRO A 19 -14.43 -18.71 -8.41
N THR A 20 -15.13 -17.76 -7.87
CA THR A 20 -15.20 -16.40 -8.39
C THR A 20 -14.68 -15.41 -7.37
N SER A 21 -14.28 -14.22 -7.83
CA SER A 21 -13.84 -13.11 -6.98
C SER A 21 -14.46 -11.80 -7.46
N ALA A 22 -14.05 -10.70 -6.87
CA ALA A 22 -14.41 -9.35 -7.31
C ALA A 22 -13.23 -8.40 -7.08
N ALA A 23 -13.25 -7.26 -7.76
CA ALA A 23 -12.32 -6.19 -7.46
C ALA A 23 -12.50 -5.74 -6.00
N ALA A 24 -11.39 -5.43 -5.34
CA ALA A 24 -11.36 -5.04 -3.94
C ALA A 24 -10.50 -3.78 -3.73
N THR A 25 -10.80 -3.06 -2.66
CA THR A 25 -10.01 -1.90 -2.22
C THR A 25 -9.62 -2.08 -0.77
N VAL A 26 -8.35 -1.82 -0.47
CA VAL A 26 -7.77 -1.89 0.88
C VAL A 26 -7.15 -0.53 1.19
N ALA A 27 -7.37 -0.03 2.40
CA ALA A 27 -6.74 1.20 2.86
C ALA A 27 -5.35 0.93 3.41
N GLY A 28 -4.38 1.69 2.96
CA GLY A 28 -3.01 1.74 3.44
C GLY A 28 -2.62 3.15 3.87
N THR A 29 -1.36 3.31 4.19
CA THR A 29 -0.74 4.59 4.54
C THR A 29 0.59 4.66 3.79
N GLU A 30 0.95 5.81 3.23
CA GLU A 30 2.26 5.96 2.59
C GLU A 30 3.39 5.64 3.58
N ASP A 31 4.56 5.31 3.08
CA ASP A 31 5.76 4.94 3.86
C ASP A 31 5.57 3.79 4.85
N THR A 32 4.43 3.13 4.82
CA THR A 32 4.10 2.04 5.74
C THR A 32 3.89 0.73 4.97
N LEU A 33 4.66 -0.29 5.34
CA LEU A 33 4.49 -1.64 4.80
C LEU A 33 3.05 -2.14 5.05
N HIS A 34 2.38 -2.57 3.98
CA HIS A 34 1.05 -3.17 4.04
C HIS A 34 1.13 -4.69 3.82
N THR A 35 0.54 -5.48 4.72
CA THR A 35 0.46 -6.94 4.60
C THR A 35 -0.98 -7.33 4.28
N TYR A 36 -1.19 -8.15 3.26
CA TYR A 36 -2.51 -8.60 2.84
C TYR A 36 -2.90 -9.90 3.55
N ALA A 37 -4.13 -9.91 4.06
CA ALA A 37 -4.76 -11.12 4.58
C ALA A 37 -5.71 -11.72 3.52
N ALA A 38 -6.05 -13.00 3.64
CA ALA A 38 -7.00 -13.65 2.72
C ALA A 38 -8.35 -12.90 2.64
N SER A 39 -8.77 -12.25 3.72
CA SER A 39 -10.00 -11.44 3.77
C SER A 39 -9.98 -10.17 2.92
N ASN A 40 -8.81 -9.75 2.42
CA ASN A 40 -8.70 -8.63 1.49
C ASN A 40 -9.07 -9.04 0.05
N PHE A 41 -9.16 -10.33 -0.22
CA PHE A 41 -9.51 -10.90 -1.52
C PHE A 41 -10.93 -11.46 -1.46
N ALA A 42 -11.83 -10.90 -2.25
CA ALA A 42 -13.18 -11.42 -2.33
C ALA A 42 -13.17 -12.87 -2.84
N PHE A 43 -14.02 -13.72 -2.27
CA PHE A 43 -14.13 -15.12 -2.66
C PHE A 43 -15.59 -15.57 -2.63
N SER A 44 -16.03 -16.27 -3.65
CA SER A 44 -17.31 -16.93 -3.70
C SER A 44 -17.20 -18.23 -4.48
N ASP A 45 -17.74 -19.28 -3.91
CA ASP A 45 -17.80 -20.60 -4.53
C ASP A 45 -19.20 -21.21 -4.41
N VAL A 46 -19.59 -22.02 -5.37
CA VAL A 46 -20.86 -22.78 -5.36
C VAL A 46 -20.75 -24.00 -4.44
N ASP A 47 -19.53 -24.56 -4.33
CA ASP A 47 -19.25 -25.70 -3.49
C ASP A 47 -19.15 -25.29 -2.02
N SER A 48 -19.99 -25.89 -1.19
CA SER A 48 -20.09 -25.52 0.22
C SER A 48 -18.88 -26.00 1.01
N GLY A 49 -18.22 -25.05 1.69
CA GLY A 49 -17.05 -25.33 2.53
C GLY A 49 -15.73 -24.96 1.89
N ASP A 50 -15.72 -24.55 0.63
CA ASP A 50 -14.52 -24.11 -0.04
C ASP A 50 -14.11 -22.70 0.42
N SER A 51 -12.82 -22.45 0.39
CA SER A 51 -12.19 -21.22 0.83
C SER A 51 -10.95 -20.93 -0.01
N ILE A 52 -10.45 -19.71 0.04
CA ILE A 52 -9.20 -19.37 -0.65
C ILE A 52 -8.09 -20.29 -0.11
N SER A 53 -7.51 -21.11 -0.98
CA SER A 53 -6.30 -21.88 -0.71
C SER A 53 -5.05 -21.16 -1.20
N ARG A 54 -5.15 -20.45 -2.34
CA ARG A 54 -4.04 -19.70 -2.96
C ARG A 54 -4.52 -18.42 -3.61
N ILE A 55 -3.60 -17.49 -3.72
CA ILE A 55 -3.74 -16.24 -4.48
C ILE A 55 -2.61 -16.23 -5.51
N LYS A 56 -2.94 -16.08 -6.78
CA LYS A 56 -1.97 -15.93 -7.86
C LYS A 56 -1.95 -14.49 -8.35
N VAL A 57 -0.77 -13.89 -8.37
CA VAL A 57 -0.55 -12.56 -8.96
C VAL A 57 -0.46 -12.71 -10.47
N THR A 58 -1.32 -12.04 -11.22
CA THR A 58 -1.38 -12.15 -12.70
C THR A 58 -0.84 -10.91 -13.40
N VAL A 59 -0.95 -9.76 -12.78
CA VAL A 59 -0.32 -8.50 -13.21
C VAL A 59 0.31 -7.87 -11.99
N LEU A 60 1.55 -7.45 -12.11
CA LEU A 60 2.30 -6.85 -11.01
C LEU A 60 1.75 -5.47 -10.62
N GLU A 61 2.21 -4.98 -9.51
CA GLU A 61 1.84 -3.69 -8.96
C GLU A 61 2.17 -2.53 -9.91
N SER A 62 1.35 -1.48 -9.84
CA SER A 62 1.52 -0.29 -10.69
C SER A 62 2.69 0.59 -10.24
N THR A 63 3.04 0.56 -8.95
CA THR A 63 4.15 1.27 -8.31
C THR A 63 4.42 0.68 -6.93
N GLY A 64 5.57 1.00 -6.33
CA GLY A 64 5.99 0.40 -5.07
C GLY A 64 6.70 -0.93 -5.30
N ASP A 65 6.61 -1.83 -4.33
CA ASP A 65 7.26 -3.13 -4.34
C ASP A 65 6.35 -4.18 -3.70
N LEU A 66 5.83 -5.10 -4.50
CA LEU A 66 4.99 -6.21 -4.07
C LEU A 66 5.85 -7.45 -3.87
N GLU A 67 5.94 -7.89 -2.63
CA GLU A 67 6.70 -9.07 -2.26
C GLU A 67 5.80 -10.25 -1.91
N CYS A 68 6.27 -11.42 -2.29
CA CYS A 68 5.67 -12.72 -2.05
C CYS A 68 6.53 -13.54 -1.10
N GLN A 69 5.91 -14.22 -0.12
CA GLN A 69 6.58 -15.20 0.71
C GLN A 69 6.08 -16.61 0.35
N ASN A 70 6.91 -17.63 0.48
CA ASN A 70 6.56 -19.01 0.13
C ASN A 70 6.00 -19.18 -1.28
N LYS A 71 6.39 -18.32 -2.21
CA LYS A 71 5.84 -18.34 -3.56
C LYS A 71 6.09 -19.68 -4.26
N ASN A 72 5.07 -20.17 -4.97
CA ASN A 72 5.11 -21.44 -5.72
C ASN A 72 5.47 -22.65 -4.86
N GLY A 73 5.15 -22.62 -3.55
CA GLY A 73 5.51 -23.68 -2.60
C GLY A 73 6.99 -23.71 -2.23
N GLY A 74 7.71 -22.60 -2.44
CA GLY A 74 9.16 -22.47 -2.24
C GLY A 74 9.57 -22.05 -0.82
N SER A 75 10.68 -21.31 -0.73
CA SER A 75 11.34 -20.94 0.51
C SER A 75 10.60 -19.85 1.29
N ALA A 76 10.76 -19.83 2.62
CA ALA A 76 10.08 -18.91 3.55
C ALA A 76 10.65 -17.46 3.55
N GLY A 77 11.39 -17.05 2.52
CA GLY A 77 11.89 -15.67 2.37
C GLY A 77 10.87 -14.77 1.68
N TRP A 78 10.95 -13.46 1.95
CA TRP A 78 10.27 -12.46 1.13
C TRP A 78 11.10 -12.19 -0.11
N GLU A 79 10.47 -12.19 -1.27
CA GLU A 79 11.08 -11.95 -2.58
C GLU A 79 10.08 -11.17 -3.44
N ASP A 80 10.57 -10.39 -4.40
CA ASP A 80 9.71 -9.71 -5.36
C ASP A 80 8.77 -10.72 -6.03
N CYS A 81 7.48 -10.39 -6.08
CA CYS A 81 6.54 -11.17 -6.87
C CYS A 81 6.88 -11.03 -8.36
N VAL A 82 6.65 -12.09 -9.12
CA VAL A 82 6.63 -12.02 -10.58
C VAL A 82 5.28 -12.51 -11.09
N ALA A 83 4.92 -12.11 -12.32
CA ALA A 83 3.64 -12.54 -12.89
C ALA A 83 3.54 -14.06 -12.91
N ASP A 84 2.36 -14.56 -12.55
CA ASP A 84 2.02 -15.97 -12.37
C ASP A 84 2.57 -16.66 -11.10
N ASP A 85 3.30 -15.94 -10.23
CA ASP A 85 3.58 -16.44 -8.89
C ASP A 85 2.29 -16.60 -8.08
N TYR A 86 2.23 -17.65 -7.28
CA TYR A 86 1.16 -17.84 -6.30
C TYR A 86 1.72 -17.97 -4.88
N VAL A 87 0.92 -17.53 -3.94
CA VAL A 87 1.14 -17.70 -2.50
C VAL A 87 0.00 -18.51 -1.90
N GLU A 88 0.28 -19.26 -0.84
CA GLU A 88 -0.77 -19.90 -0.05
C GLU A 88 -1.64 -18.83 0.64
N ALA A 89 -2.91 -19.10 0.85
CA ALA A 89 -3.81 -18.13 1.48
C ALA A 89 -3.39 -17.84 2.92
N GLY A 90 -3.13 -16.57 3.19
CA GLY A 90 -2.69 -16.16 4.52
C GLY A 90 -2.11 -14.74 4.51
N THR A 91 -0.90 -14.60 5.01
CA THR A 91 -0.17 -13.33 5.13
C THR A 91 1.10 -13.32 4.25
N ASP A 92 1.04 -14.00 3.12
CA ASP A 92 2.22 -14.25 2.28
C ASP A 92 2.40 -13.22 1.16
N LEU A 93 1.62 -12.13 1.17
CA LEU A 93 1.73 -10.97 0.28
C LEU A 93 1.89 -9.69 1.09
N ARG A 94 2.83 -8.83 0.69
CA ARG A 94 2.99 -7.50 1.27
C ARG A 94 3.40 -6.48 0.21
N LEU A 95 3.05 -5.22 0.44
CA LEU A 95 3.35 -4.10 -0.43
C LEU A 95 4.13 -3.03 0.36
N THR A 96 5.30 -2.65 -0.13
CA THR A 96 5.98 -1.43 0.28
C THR A 96 5.61 -0.34 -0.72
N PRO A 97 4.84 0.69 -0.32
CA PRO A 97 4.50 1.78 -1.22
C PRO A 97 5.75 2.57 -1.63
N ALA A 98 5.68 3.25 -2.76
CA ALA A 98 6.74 4.19 -3.13
C ALA A 98 6.82 5.31 -2.08
N SER A 99 8.03 5.71 -1.69
CA SER A 99 8.25 6.73 -0.65
C SER A 99 7.52 8.02 -0.97
N ASN A 100 6.91 8.60 0.06
CA ASN A 100 6.20 9.88 0.01
C ASN A 100 5.13 9.90 -1.10
N SER A 101 4.43 8.80 -1.32
CA SER A 101 3.46 8.67 -2.41
C SER A 101 2.10 8.21 -1.92
N VAL A 102 1.12 9.07 -2.03
CA VAL A 102 -0.31 8.77 -1.79
C VAL A 102 -1.01 8.17 -3.02
N ALA A 103 -0.26 7.83 -4.08
CA ALA A 103 -0.84 7.22 -5.27
C ALA A 103 -1.42 5.84 -4.95
N ASP A 104 -2.58 5.54 -5.53
CA ASP A 104 -3.17 4.21 -5.46
C ASP A 104 -2.26 3.19 -6.14
N VAL A 105 -2.06 2.05 -5.49
CA VAL A 105 -1.33 0.92 -6.05
C VAL A 105 -2.32 -0.17 -6.43
N THR A 106 -2.18 -0.70 -7.64
CA THR A 106 -3.05 -1.77 -8.15
C THR A 106 -2.22 -2.94 -8.63
N PHE A 107 -2.71 -4.15 -8.37
CA PHE A 107 -2.23 -5.37 -9.00
C PHE A 107 -3.41 -6.29 -9.31
N SER A 108 -3.21 -7.27 -10.21
CA SER A 108 -4.26 -8.22 -10.55
C SER A 108 -3.99 -9.61 -9.99
N PHE A 109 -5.04 -10.29 -9.59
CA PHE A 109 -4.95 -11.59 -8.93
C PHE A 109 -6.05 -12.55 -9.39
N MET A 110 -5.81 -13.85 -9.19
CA MET A 110 -6.81 -14.93 -9.25
C MET A 110 -6.83 -15.65 -7.91
N VAL A 111 -8.00 -16.13 -7.50
CA VAL A 111 -8.18 -16.96 -6.31
C VAL A 111 -8.26 -18.43 -6.68
N HIS A 112 -7.88 -19.34 -5.77
CA HIS A 112 -7.89 -20.78 -5.93
C HIS A 112 -8.59 -21.44 -4.75
N ASP A 113 -9.46 -22.42 -4.99
CA ASP A 113 -10.25 -23.14 -3.98
C ASP A 113 -9.54 -24.37 -3.38
N GLY A 114 -8.44 -24.77 -3.95
CA GLY A 114 -7.71 -26.03 -3.67
C GLY A 114 -7.69 -26.96 -4.87
N THR A 115 -8.57 -26.74 -5.84
CA THR A 115 -8.76 -27.60 -7.04
C THR A 115 -8.57 -26.79 -8.32
N ALA A 116 -9.14 -25.58 -8.41
CA ALA A 116 -9.14 -24.73 -9.59
C ALA A 116 -8.91 -23.25 -9.27
N TYR A 117 -8.38 -22.50 -10.23
CA TYR A 117 -8.34 -21.04 -10.18
C TYR A 117 -9.64 -20.44 -10.73
N SER A 118 -9.98 -19.25 -10.25
CA SER A 118 -11.03 -18.42 -10.86
C SER A 118 -10.78 -18.25 -12.35
N ALA A 119 -11.85 -18.23 -13.16
CA ALA A 119 -11.75 -18.12 -14.62
C ALA A 119 -11.26 -16.73 -15.08
N ALA A 120 -11.40 -15.72 -14.25
CA ALA A 120 -10.99 -14.33 -14.52
C ALA A 120 -10.01 -13.85 -13.45
N ALA A 121 -9.14 -12.89 -13.85
CA ALA A 121 -8.35 -12.10 -12.91
C ALA A 121 -9.15 -10.87 -12.45
N TYR A 122 -8.86 -10.43 -11.23
CA TYR A 122 -9.51 -9.29 -10.57
C TYR A 122 -8.45 -8.31 -10.09
N VAL A 123 -8.83 -7.04 -9.92
CA VAL A 123 -7.92 -5.99 -9.48
C VAL A 123 -8.10 -5.76 -7.98
N LEU A 124 -7.00 -5.72 -7.25
CA LEU A 124 -6.94 -5.18 -5.91
C LEU A 124 -6.28 -3.80 -5.99
N THR A 125 -6.91 -2.83 -5.35
CA THR A 125 -6.41 -1.46 -5.21
C THR A 125 -6.07 -1.19 -3.75
N THR A 126 -4.85 -0.74 -3.48
CA THR A 126 -4.47 -0.20 -2.17
C THR A 126 -4.43 1.32 -2.28
N THR A 127 -5.30 1.99 -1.54
CA THR A 127 -5.32 3.45 -1.42
C THR A 127 -4.40 3.87 -0.27
N HIS A 128 -3.71 5.01 -0.40
CA HIS A 128 -2.79 5.48 0.63
C HIS A 128 -3.25 6.83 1.18
N SER A 129 -3.24 6.94 2.50
CA SER A 129 -3.36 8.22 3.21
C SER A 129 -1.98 8.84 3.43
N ALA A 130 -1.91 10.18 3.38
CA ALA A 130 -0.69 10.91 3.67
C ALA A 130 -0.25 10.78 5.14
N VAL A 131 1.06 10.80 5.35
CA VAL A 131 1.74 10.97 6.64
C VAL A 131 2.56 12.23 6.55
N ASN A 132 2.59 13.03 7.61
CA ASN A 132 3.41 14.23 7.62
C ASN A 132 4.90 13.88 7.65
N ASP A 133 5.62 14.30 6.63
CA ASP A 133 7.07 14.25 6.57
C ASP A 133 7.71 15.44 7.29
N LEU A 134 8.94 15.24 7.76
CA LEU A 134 9.68 16.36 8.34
C LEU A 134 10.19 17.28 7.24
N PRO A 135 10.03 18.60 7.39
CA PRO A 135 10.55 19.55 6.42
C PRO A 135 12.08 19.48 6.35
N THR A 136 12.61 19.78 5.19
CA THR A 136 14.05 19.90 4.95
C THR A 136 14.45 21.33 4.69
N SER A 137 15.71 21.64 4.95
CA SER A 137 16.28 22.94 4.63
C SER A 137 17.75 22.78 4.21
N ALA A 138 18.25 23.76 3.47
CA ALA A 138 19.64 23.81 3.05
C ALA A 138 20.26 25.17 3.41
N ALA A 139 21.60 25.25 3.36
CA ALA A 139 22.29 26.51 3.51
C ALA A 139 21.87 27.50 2.41
N ALA A 140 21.61 28.71 2.79
CA ALA A 140 21.24 29.81 1.90
C ALA A 140 22.15 31.00 2.13
N THR A 141 22.34 31.82 1.10
CA THR A 141 23.09 33.10 1.18
C THR A 141 22.19 34.24 0.76
N VAL A 142 22.11 35.24 1.59
CA VAL A 142 21.41 36.50 1.30
C VAL A 142 22.45 37.60 1.20
N SER A 143 22.51 38.31 0.07
CA SER A 143 23.42 39.40 -0.16
C SER A 143 22.77 40.71 0.29
N ASN A 144 23.54 41.55 0.96
CA ASN A 144 23.13 42.91 1.38
C ASN A 144 24.29 43.87 1.21
N VAL A 145 23.99 45.16 1.35
CA VAL A 145 24.98 46.24 1.36
C VAL A 145 25.31 46.58 2.83
N GLU A 146 26.58 46.85 3.11
CA GLU A 146 27.01 47.31 4.45
C GLU A 146 26.18 48.51 4.95
N ASP A 147 26.09 48.66 6.25
CA ASP A 147 25.34 49.72 6.91
C ASP A 147 23.83 49.78 6.58
N THR A 148 23.28 48.69 6.03
CA THR A 148 21.88 48.63 5.65
C THR A 148 21.15 47.50 6.45
N LEU A 149 20.02 47.86 7.07
CA LEU A 149 19.16 46.89 7.73
C LEU A 149 18.61 45.91 6.70
N ILE A 150 18.71 44.62 6.98
CA ILE A 150 18.07 43.55 6.19
C ILE A 150 16.93 42.91 6.99
N THR A 151 15.81 42.66 6.34
CA THR A 151 14.70 41.86 6.88
C THR A 151 14.63 40.55 6.14
N TYR A 152 14.72 39.44 6.87
CA TYR A 152 14.61 38.13 6.29
C TYR A 152 13.14 37.71 6.17
N ALA A 153 12.73 37.32 4.96
CA ALA A 153 11.44 36.75 4.69
C ALA A 153 11.55 35.21 4.64
N ALA A 154 10.44 34.49 4.75
CA ALA A 154 10.40 33.02 4.67
C ALA A 154 11.13 32.46 3.42
N GLY A 155 11.01 33.14 2.27
CA GLY A 155 11.70 32.75 1.03
C GLY A 155 13.23 32.89 1.04
N ASN A 156 13.83 33.46 2.08
CA ASN A 156 15.28 33.50 2.24
C ASN A 156 15.84 32.21 2.84
N PHE A 157 14.97 31.35 3.38
CA PHE A 157 15.33 30.08 3.96
C PHE A 157 15.04 29.00 2.91
N ALA A 158 16.05 28.23 2.55
CA ALA A 158 15.90 27.12 1.60
C ALA A 158 15.09 25.99 2.25
N TYR A 159 13.78 26.10 2.15
CA TYR A 159 12.80 25.21 2.77
C TYR A 159 12.13 24.33 1.73
N SER A 160 11.93 23.08 2.04
CA SER A 160 11.13 22.15 1.24
C SER A 160 10.40 21.20 2.17
N ASP A 161 9.16 20.94 1.84
CA ASP A 161 8.26 20.03 2.53
C ASP A 161 7.54 19.16 1.49
N THR A 162 7.41 17.87 1.77
CA THR A 162 6.83 16.90 0.83
C THR A 162 5.35 17.16 0.60
N GLU A 163 4.62 17.49 1.65
CA GLU A 163 3.19 17.83 1.62
C GLU A 163 2.92 19.26 1.14
N GLY A 164 3.97 20.04 0.92
CA GLY A 164 3.86 21.43 0.50
C GLY A 164 3.40 22.39 1.60
N VAL A 165 3.57 22.01 2.85
CA VAL A 165 3.25 22.86 4.01
C VAL A 165 4.21 24.03 4.06
N ALA A 166 3.71 25.24 4.29
CA ALA A 166 4.55 26.45 4.37
C ALA A 166 5.34 26.48 5.69
N ILE A 167 6.45 27.24 5.69
CA ILE A 167 7.18 27.51 6.93
C ILE A 167 6.25 28.17 7.96
N ASP A 168 6.07 27.54 9.10
CA ASP A 168 5.36 28.09 10.24
C ASP A 168 6.33 28.79 11.22
N GLN A 169 7.45 28.13 11.48
CA GLN A 169 8.42 28.64 12.46
C GLN A 169 9.86 28.45 11.97
N ILE A 170 10.73 29.33 12.38
CA ILE A 170 12.17 29.25 12.17
C ILE A 170 12.85 29.25 13.52
N LYS A 171 13.67 28.24 13.79
CA LYS A 171 14.47 28.16 15.00
C LYS A 171 15.90 28.59 14.73
N ILE A 172 16.35 29.62 15.41
CA ILE A 172 17.75 30.03 15.40
C ILE A 172 18.50 29.14 16.42
N THR A 173 19.49 28.40 15.96
CA THR A 173 20.28 27.50 16.80
C THR A 173 21.67 28.04 17.14
N VAL A 174 22.18 28.92 16.30
CA VAL A 174 23.46 29.62 16.52
C VAL A 174 23.23 31.08 16.20
N LEU A 175 23.67 31.94 17.08
CA LEU A 175 23.59 33.40 16.89
C LEU A 175 24.63 33.86 15.87
N GLU A 176 24.44 35.04 15.36
CA GLU A 176 25.34 35.74 14.47
C GLU A 176 26.74 35.90 15.05
N SER A 177 27.73 35.90 14.19
CA SER A 177 29.13 36.16 14.56
C SER A 177 29.48 37.65 14.66
N THR A 178 28.73 38.48 13.93
CA THR A 178 28.88 39.96 13.89
C THR A 178 27.53 40.59 13.59
N GLY A 179 27.31 41.81 14.03
CA GLY A 179 26.04 42.49 13.86
C GLY A 179 25.07 42.25 15.01
N ASP A 180 23.79 42.51 14.79
CA ASP A 180 22.71 42.34 15.76
C ASP A 180 21.50 41.70 15.05
N LEU A 181 21.13 40.47 15.42
CA LEU A 181 19.99 39.75 14.89
C LEU A 181 18.78 39.90 15.82
N GLU A 182 17.81 40.64 15.35
CA GLU A 182 16.56 40.87 16.10
C GLU A 182 15.46 39.91 15.62
N CYS A 183 14.71 39.34 16.55
CA CYS A 183 13.56 38.51 16.27
C CYS A 183 12.28 39.18 16.73
N GLN A 184 11.29 39.28 15.83
CA GLN A 184 9.92 39.65 16.16
C GLN A 184 9.12 38.39 16.53
N ASN A 185 8.17 38.48 17.47
CA ASN A 185 7.27 37.40 17.88
C ASN A 185 8.01 36.10 18.27
N LYS A 186 9.16 36.20 18.91
CA LYS A 186 9.92 35.05 19.37
C LYS A 186 9.14 34.25 20.42
N ASN A 187 9.26 32.93 20.33
CA ASN A 187 8.61 31.97 21.25
C ASN A 187 7.08 32.05 21.31
N GLY A 188 6.43 32.44 20.20
CA GLY A 188 4.98 32.40 20.08
C GLY A 188 4.22 33.41 20.92
N GLY A 189 4.84 34.56 21.19
CA GLY A 189 4.22 35.69 21.87
C GLY A 189 3.37 36.54 20.93
#